data_441415e9ec56bf56ab428fd39fc78869
#
_entry.id   441415e9ec56bf56ab428fd39fc78869
#
_cell.length_a   1.000
_cell.length_b   1.000
_cell.length_c   1.000
_cell.angle_alpha   90.00
_cell.angle_beta   90.00
_cell.angle_gamma   90.00
#
_symmetry.space_group_name_H-M   'P 1'
#
loop_
_entity.id
_entity.type
_entity.pdbx_description
1 polymer ?
#
loop_
_entity_poly.entity_id
_entity_poly.type
_entity_poly.pdbx_seq_one_letter_code
_entity_poly.pdbx_strand_id
1 'polypeptide(L)'
;MRARSMAGAAVALAAAVVFAGPAPAPAPAKALTPAGQRAQALREAADLIDKAQTALANGNKNLAEMLFSSAELIVGPDALASIAPTFREGAPPRITTPTIRVDPSTAPQPRTVGSSEQEDAEAHVAPPRVEGSLDGTLVIDGKPLSGAFGLITLEPASGKWKPRTPKRRVIEQRNREFLPHVMAVPVGSTVSFPNFDTVFHNVFSTSPLGAFDLGIYKVGEAREFTFTKEGIIRLGCNLHANMSAYIAVVSAPAYVVTDDKGAFAFKHLAPGRYRLKAWSEKSKAPISEDVTIRVGKNSIDVGVAADAPGGPSPDKFGGKR
;
A
#
# COMPACT_ATOMS: atom_id res chain seq x y z
N MET A 1 -32.01 70.69 34.83
CA MET A 1 -32.45 69.45 34.10
C MET A 1 -31.46 68.36 34.32
N ARG A 2 -31.88 67.30 34.96
CA ARG A 2 -31.04 66.24 35.49
C ARG A 2 -30.77 65.13 34.41
N ALA A 3 -29.50 64.83 34.12
CA ALA A 3 -29.12 63.66 33.30
C ALA A 3 -28.83 62.51 34.26
N ARG A 4 -29.51 61.42 34.05
CA ARG A 4 -29.29 60.14 34.81
C ARG A 4 -28.20 59.32 34.12
N SER A 5 -27.18 58.97 34.86
CA SER A 5 -26.16 57.95 34.56
C SER A 5 -26.75 56.56 34.68
N MET A 6 -26.59 55.71 33.64
CA MET A 6 -26.81 54.29 33.73
C MET A 6 -25.47 53.61 33.64
N ALA A 7 -25.06 52.98 34.75
CA ALA A 7 -23.93 52.09 34.84
C ALA A 7 -24.37 50.71 34.33
N GLY A 8 -23.75 50.24 33.23
CA GLY A 8 -23.91 48.86 32.74
C GLY A 8 -22.87 47.95 33.34
N ALA A 9 -23.32 46.95 34.09
CA ALA A 9 -22.49 45.88 34.66
C ALA A 9 -22.09 44.91 33.54
N ALA A 10 -20.78 44.78 33.31
CA ALA A 10 -20.20 43.76 32.46
C ALA A 10 -20.10 42.43 33.25
N VAL A 11 -20.88 41.43 32.89
CA VAL A 11 -20.75 40.07 33.38
C VAL A 11 -19.67 39.40 32.59
N ALA A 12 -18.52 39.12 33.22
CA ALA A 12 -17.45 38.30 32.63
C ALA A 12 -17.83 36.83 32.69
N LEU A 13 -18.13 36.24 31.54
CA LEU A 13 -18.34 34.80 31.41
C LEU A 13 -16.95 34.12 31.27
N ALA A 14 -16.46 33.51 32.34
CA ALA A 14 -15.25 32.64 32.30
C ALA A 14 -15.61 31.30 31.66
N ALA A 15 -15.22 31.09 30.41
CA ALA A 15 -15.30 29.80 29.77
C ALA A 15 -14.19 28.88 30.30
N ALA A 16 -14.56 27.89 31.11
CA ALA A 16 -13.65 26.83 31.52
C ALA A 16 -13.39 25.90 30.30
N VAL A 17 -12.19 25.98 29.75
CA VAL A 17 -11.74 25.02 28.73
C VAL A 17 -11.38 23.73 29.46
N VAL A 18 -12.27 22.75 29.38
CA VAL A 18 -12.00 21.39 29.83
C VAL A 18 -11.10 20.75 28.79
N PHE A 19 -9.83 20.58 29.09
CA PHE A 19 -8.90 19.73 28.31
C PHE A 19 -9.38 18.27 28.44
N ALA A 20 -10.07 17.76 27.42
CA ALA A 20 -10.28 16.34 27.26
C ALA A 20 -8.90 15.72 26.94
N GLY A 21 -8.40 14.90 27.83
CA GLY A 21 -7.21 14.08 27.59
C GLY A 21 -7.40 13.16 26.37
N PRO A 22 -6.31 12.66 25.78
CA PRO A 22 -6.40 11.76 24.63
C PRO A 22 -7.27 10.54 25.00
N ALA A 23 -8.19 10.20 24.09
CA ALA A 23 -9.05 9.02 24.24
C ALA A 23 -8.16 7.77 24.44
N PRO A 24 -8.53 6.86 25.34
CA PRO A 24 -7.77 5.62 25.54
C PRO A 24 -7.73 4.84 24.22
N ALA A 25 -6.56 4.29 23.89
CA ALA A 25 -6.39 3.43 22.74
C ALA A 25 -7.42 2.30 22.75
N PRO A 26 -8.01 1.93 21.59
CA PRO A 26 -8.98 0.83 21.53
C PRO A 26 -8.32 -0.44 22.07
N ALA A 27 -9.02 -1.12 22.97
CA ALA A 27 -8.57 -2.39 23.54
C ALA A 27 -8.28 -3.39 22.39
N PRO A 28 -7.22 -4.23 22.47
CA PRO A 28 -6.94 -5.22 21.45
C PRO A 28 -8.17 -6.13 21.26
N ALA A 29 -8.57 -6.31 20.01
CA ALA A 29 -9.70 -7.16 19.67
C ALA A 29 -9.48 -8.56 20.25
N LYS A 30 -10.41 -9.06 21.05
CA LYS A 30 -10.33 -10.41 21.63
C LYS A 30 -10.24 -11.41 20.48
N ALA A 31 -9.22 -12.28 20.52
CA ALA A 31 -9.09 -13.40 19.59
C ALA A 31 -10.39 -14.23 19.60
N LEU A 32 -10.91 -14.54 18.42
CA LEU A 32 -12.13 -15.33 18.29
C LEU A 32 -11.89 -16.75 18.85
N THR A 33 -12.88 -17.29 19.53
CA THR A 33 -12.88 -18.70 19.91
C THR A 33 -12.90 -19.60 18.66
N PRO A 34 -12.46 -20.87 18.72
CA PRO A 34 -12.54 -21.80 17.58
C PRO A 34 -13.93 -21.88 16.94
N ALA A 35 -14.98 -21.82 17.75
CA ALA A 35 -16.37 -21.75 17.27
C ALA A 35 -16.68 -20.43 16.54
N GLY A 36 -16.16 -19.31 17.04
CA GLY A 36 -16.26 -18.01 16.39
C GLY A 36 -15.52 -17.95 15.06
N GLN A 37 -14.34 -18.55 14.97
CA GLN A 37 -13.56 -18.67 13.72
C GLN A 37 -14.32 -19.51 12.68
N ARG A 38 -14.92 -20.63 13.09
CA ARG A 38 -15.73 -21.47 12.20
C ARG A 38 -16.99 -20.74 11.72
N ALA A 39 -17.66 -19.99 12.60
CA ALA A 39 -18.84 -19.19 12.22
C ALA A 39 -18.47 -18.06 11.26
N GLN A 40 -17.29 -17.47 11.39
CA GLN A 40 -16.76 -16.46 10.46
C GLN A 40 -16.45 -17.09 9.12
N ALA A 41 -15.75 -18.23 9.06
CA ALA A 41 -15.46 -18.96 7.84
C ALA A 41 -16.71 -19.33 7.04
N LEU A 42 -17.76 -19.78 7.73
CA LEU A 42 -19.06 -20.09 7.10
C LEU A 42 -19.73 -18.85 6.50
N ARG A 43 -19.65 -17.68 7.15
CA ARG A 43 -20.19 -16.43 6.59
C ARG A 43 -19.40 -15.96 5.37
N GLU A 44 -18.08 -16.07 5.40
CA GLU A 44 -17.22 -15.73 4.27
C GLU A 44 -17.49 -16.65 3.06
N ALA A 45 -17.67 -17.93 3.30
CA ALA A 45 -18.03 -18.88 2.25
C ALA A 45 -19.42 -18.57 1.65
N ALA A 46 -20.42 -18.23 2.48
CA ALA A 46 -21.75 -17.85 2.03
C ALA A 46 -21.73 -16.59 1.14
N ASP A 47 -20.97 -15.55 1.53
CA ASP A 47 -20.79 -14.33 0.73
C ASP A 47 -20.14 -14.61 -0.63
N LEU A 48 -19.16 -15.52 -0.67
CA LEU A 48 -18.54 -15.95 -1.91
C LEU A 48 -19.49 -16.71 -2.81
N ILE A 49 -20.36 -17.54 -2.26
CA ILE A 49 -21.39 -18.29 -3.01
C ILE A 49 -22.40 -17.32 -3.63
N ASP A 50 -22.87 -16.32 -2.87
CA ASP A 50 -23.79 -15.30 -3.36
C ASP A 50 -23.17 -14.50 -4.53
N LYS A 51 -21.91 -14.12 -4.38
CA LYS A 51 -21.15 -13.46 -5.48
C LYS A 51 -20.96 -14.37 -6.69
N ALA A 52 -20.74 -15.67 -6.47
CA ALA A 52 -20.62 -16.65 -7.54
C ALA A 52 -21.94 -16.78 -8.32
N GLN A 53 -23.08 -16.84 -7.64
CA GLN A 53 -24.40 -16.89 -8.23
C GLN A 53 -24.69 -15.62 -9.06
N THR A 54 -24.34 -14.45 -8.51
CA THR A 54 -24.45 -13.17 -9.22
C THR A 54 -23.59 -13.15 -10.47
N ALA A 55 -22.36 -13.66 -10.39
CA ALA A 55 -21.47 -13.78 -11.54
C ALA A 55 -22.04 -14.68 -12.64
N LEU A 56 -22.66 -15.81 -12.26
CA LEU A 56 -23.35 -16.69 -13.22
C LEU A 56 -24.53 -16.01 -13.88
N ALA A 57 -25.37 -15.33 -13.11
CA ALA A 57 -26.51 -14.59 -13.64
C ALA A 57 -26.09 -13.53 -14.67
N ASN A 58 -24.88 -12.96 -14.50
CA ASN A 58 -24.27 -12.00 -15.42
C ASN A 58 -23.46 -12.67 -16.55
N GLY A 59 -23.52 -14.00 -16.72
CA GLY A 59 -22.82 -14.74 -17.75
C GLY A 59 -21.31 -14.93 -17.54
N ASN A 60 -20.78 -14.53 -16.39
CA ASN A 60 -19.36 -14.62 -16.07
C ASN A 60 -19.02 -15.95 -15.36
N LYS A 61 -18.95 -17.03 -16.14
CA LYS A 61 -18.68 -18.38 -15.63
C LYS A 61 -17.33 -18.50 -14.92
N ASN A 62 -16.28 -17.92 -15.48
CA ASN A 62 -14.92 -17.99 -14.92
C ASN A 62 -14.86 -17.36 -13.52
N LEU A 63 -15.54 -16.23 -13.31
CA LEU A 63 -15.64 -15.59 -12.01
C LEU A 63 -16.41 -16.48 -11.02
N ALA A 64 -17.52 -17.04 -11.46
CA ALA A 64 -18.35 -17.89 -10.61
C ALA A 64 -17.57 -19.12 -10.12
N GLU A 65 -16.88 -19.83 -11.02
CA GLU A 65 -16.05 -20.99 -10.69
C GLU A 65 -14.95 -20.65 -9.70
N MET A 66 -14.30 -19.50 -9.86
CA MET A 66 -13.25 -19.07 -8.96
C MET A 66 -13.77 -18.71 -7.56
N LEU A 67 -14.89 -17.99 -7.48
CA LEU A 67 -15.52 -17.63 -6.21
C LEU A 67 -16.01 -18.88 -5.47
N PHE A 68 -16.54 -19.85 -6.23
CA PHE A 68 -16.98 -21.11 -5.70
C PHE A 68 -15.82 -21.97 -5.18
N SER A 69 -14.74 -22.11 -5.94
CA SER A 69 -13.50 -22.77 -5.48
C SER A 69 -12.92 -22.10 -4.25
N SER A 70 -13.08 -20.79 -4.11
CA SER A 70 -12.66 -20.04 -2.92
C SER A 70 -13.51 -20.39 -1.70
N ALA A 71 -14.81 -20.51 -1.85
CA ALA A 71 -15.71 -20.94 -0.78
C ALA A 71 -15.37 -22.38 -0.34
N GLU A 72 -15.08 -23.27 -1.29
CA GLU A 72 -14.66 -24.66 -1.01
C GLU A 72 -13.37 -24.72 -0.19
N LEU A 73 -12.39 -23.88 -0.50
CA LEU A 73 -11.14 -23.79 0.27
C LEU A 73 -11.36 -23.33 1.73
N ILE A 74 -12.37 -22.49 1.96
CA ILE A 74 -12.68 -21.95 3.29
C ILE A 74 -13.37 -22.95 4.19
N VAL A 75 -14.38 -23.65 3.68
CA VAL A 75 -15.24 -24.52 4.49
C VAL A 75 -15.01 -26.03 4.25
N GLY A 76 -14.29 -26.38 3.22
CA GLY A 76 -14.07 -27.76 2.77
C GLY A 76 -15.19 -28.26 1.84
N PRO A 77 -14.90 -29.33 1.06
CA PRO A 77 -15.81 -29.85 0.05
C PRO A 77 -17.13 -30.38 0.59
N ASP A 78 -17.09 -30.98 1.79
CA ASP A 78 -18.27 -31.57 2.40
C ASP A 78 -19.26 -30.53 2.94
N ALA A 79 -18.73 -29.46 3.57
CA ALA A 79 -19.55 -28.37 4.04
C ALA A 79 -20.11 -27.55 2.86
N LEU A 80 -19.36 -27.39 1.79
CA LEU A 80 -19.80 -26.70 0.59
C LEU A 80 -20.93 -27.49 -0.12
N ALA A 81 -20.80 -28.81 -0.23
CA ALA A 81 -21.81 -29.65 -0.83
C ALA A 81 -23.17 -29.55 -0.12
N SER A 82 -23.18 -29.25 1.19
CA SER A 82 -24.42 -29.04 1.95
C SER A 82 -25.04 -27.66 1.72
N ILE A 83 -24.25 -26.67 1.32
CA ILE A 83 -24.68 -25.27 1.15
C ILE A 83 -25.05 -24.98 -0.32
N ALA A 84 -24.39 -25.62 -1.30
CA ALA A 84 -24.59 -25.40 -2.73
C ALA A 84 -24.48 -26.69 -3.57
N PRO A 85 -25.47 -27.57 -3.55
CA PRO A 85 -25.40 -28.89 -4.17
C PRO A 85 -25.31 -28.89 -5.71
N THR A 86 -25.63 -27.81 -6.38
CA THR A 86 -25.77 -27.73 -7.86
C THR A 86 -24.51 -27.38 -8.65
N PHE A 87 -23.38 -27.15 -7.98
CA PHE A 87 -22.19 -26.57 -8.63
C PHE A 87 -21.08 -27.57 -9.02
N ARG A 88 -21.30 -28.86 -8.98
CA ARG A 88 -20.23 -29.88 -9.12
C ARG A 88 -19.86 -30.31 -10.55
N GLU A 89 -20.50 -29.84 -11.58
CA GLU A 89 -20.20 -30.28 -12.96
C GLU A 89 -19.37 -29.21 -13.72
N GLY A 90 -18.06 -29.43 -13.84
CA GLY A 90 -17.20 -28.71 -14.81
C GLY A 90 -15.98 -27.93 -14.30
N ALA A 91 -15.36 -28.29 -13.19
CA ALA A 91 -14.16 -27.60 -12.70
C ALA A 91 -12.91 -27.87 -13.57
N PRO A 92 -12.19 -26.82 -14.05
CA PRO A 92 -10.92 -26.99 -14.77
C PRO A 92 -9.76 -27.34 -13.80
N PRO A 93 -8.63 -27.88 -14.32
CA PRO A 93 -7.50 -28.34 -13.51
C PRO A 93 -6.83 -27.18 -12.74
N ARG A 94 -6.48 -27.43 -11.48
CA ARG A 94 -5.80 -26.50 -10.59
C ARG A 94 -4.45 -26.04 -11.14
N ILE A 95 -4.26 -24.74 -11.28
CA ILE A 95 -2.94 -24.15 -11.52
C ILE A 95 -2.19 -24.15 -10.17
N THR A 96 -1.20 -25.03 -10.03
CA THR A 96 -0.33 -25.08 -8.85
C THR A 96 0.77 -24.05 -9.00
N THR A 97 0.62 -22.89 -8.38
CA THR A 97 1.75 -21.99 -8.12
C THR A 97 2.53 -22.50 -6.90
N PRO A 98 3.87 -22.43 -6.90
CA PRO A 98 4.66 -22.89 -5.75
C PRO A 98 4.31 -22.06 -4.51
N THR A 99 3.85 -22.73 -3.46
CA THR A 99 3.53 -22.13 -2.17
C THR A 99 4.76 -22.24 -1.27
N ILE A 100 5.29 -21.10 -0.83
CA ILE A 100 6.34 -21.04 0.18
C ILE A 100 5.67 -20.92 1.55
N ARG A 101 5.97 -21.85 2.46
CA ARG A 101 5.50 -21.75 3.85
C ARG A 101 6.43 -20.82 4.63
N VAL A 102 5.87 -19.85 5.32
CA VAL A 102 6.58 -18.92 6.21
C VAL A 102 6.15 -19.21 7.63
N ASP A 103 7.10 -19.43 8.52
CA ASP A 103 6.83 -19.59 9.95
C ASP A 103 6.43 -18.23 10.53
N PRO A 104 5.23 -18.06 11.09
CA PRO A 104 4.78 -16.79 11.64
C PRO A 104 5.60 -16.34 12.86
N SER A 105 6.42 -17.23 13.46
CA SER A 105 7.33 -16.88 14.56
C SER A 105 8.66 -16.24 14.10
N THR A 106 8.96 -16.28 12.81
CA THR A 106 10.22 -15.82 12.22
C THR A 106 10.11 -14.40 11.61
N ALA A 107 9.27 -13.55 12.15
CA ALA A 107 9.30 -12.13 11.78
C ALA A 107 10.69 -11.55 12.14
N PRO A 108 11.40 -10.92 11.19
CA PRO A 108 12.70 -10.33 11.51
C PRO A 108 12.54 -9.24 12.55
N GLN A 109 13.10 -9.49 13.74
CA GLN A 109 13.26 -8.46 14.78
C GLN A 109 14.10 -7.32 14.20
N PRO A 110 13.83 -6.05 14.54
CA PRO A 110 14.68 -4.94 14.15
C PRO A 110 16.08 -5.16 14.72
N ARG A 111 17.08 -5.34 13.87
CA ARG A 111 18.46 -5.44 14.30
C ARG A 111 18.91 -4.09 14.80
N THR A 112 19.17 -4.00 16.10
CA THR A 112 19.98 -2.94 16.72
C THR A 112 21.39 -3.06 16.14
N VAL A 113 21.82 -2.02 15.46
CA VAL A 113 23.21 -1.90 14.97
C VAL A 113 24.11 -1.63 16.18
N GLY A 114 24.79 -2.68 16.65
CA GLY A 114 25.86 -2.56 17.62
C GLY A 114 27.11 -1.99 16.95
N SER A 115 27.65 -0.96 17.58
CA SER A 115 28.95 -0.37 17.28
C SER A 115 30.06 -1.32 17.65
N SER A 116 30.96 -1.65 16.72
CA SER A 116 32.43 -1.72 16.88
C SER A 116 33.03 -2.52 15.74
N GLU A 117 33.82 -1.82 14.93
CA GLU A 117 35.13 -2.32 14.48
C GLU A 117 35.86 -1.12 13.88
N GLN A 118 36.83 -0.62 14.66
CA GLN A 118 37.91 0.22 14.19
C GLN A 118 38.87 -0.69 13.44
N GLU A 119 38.98 -0.50 12.13
CA GLU A 119 40.15 -0.91 11.36
C GLU A 119 40.83 0.33 10.83
N ASP A 120 42.08 0.50 11.25
CA ASP A 120 43.01 1.50 10.76
C ASP A 120 43.26 1.29 9.26
N ALA A 121 42.67 2.14 8.44
CA ALA A 121 42.98 2.26 7.04
C ALA A 121 43.44 3.70 6.79
N GLU A 122 44.70 3.84 6.35
CA GLU A 122 45.29 5.09 5.87
C GLU A 122 44.32 5.80 4.94
N ALA A 123 43.88 6.97 5.37
CA ALA A 123 42.90 7.79 4.67
C ALA A 123 43.52 8.34 3.41
N HIS A 124 43.30 7.71 2.27
CA HIS A 124 43.23 8.40 1.01
C HIS A 124 42.00 9.32 1.10
N VAL A 125 42.28 10.58 1.50
CA VAL A 125 41.22 11.63 1.51
C VAL A 125 40.87 11.90 0.04
N ALA A 126 39.86 11.19 -0.43
CA ALA A 126 39.22 11.55 -1.70
C ALA A 126 38.74 13.00 -1.58
N PRO A 127 38.88 13.83 -2.63
CA PRO A 127 38.44 15.22 -2.59
C PRO A 127 36.96 15.25 -2.16
N PRO A 128 36.53 16.23 -1.34
CA PRO A 128 35.19 16.30 -0.85
C PRO A 128 34.23 16.26 -2.04
N ARG A 129 33.37 15.22 -2.09
CA ARG A 129 32.33 15.14 -3.10
C ARG A 129 31.38 16.29 -2.88
N VAL A 130 31.34 17.18 -3.84
CA VAL A 130 30.42 18.32 -3.82
C VAL A 130 29.03 17.76 -4.08
N GLU A 131 28.21 17.67 -3.05
CA GLU A 131 26.89 17.03 -3.10
C GLU A 131 25.78 18.03 -2.75
N GLY A 132 24.60 17.80 -3.29
CA GLY A 132 23.38 18.49 -2.92
C GLY A 132 22.40 17.54 -2.19
N SER A 133 21.43 18.12 -1.53
CA SER A 133 20.22 17.43 -1.03
C SER A 133 19.00 18.12 -1.60
N LEU A 134 17.89 17.41 -1.66
CA LEU A 134 16.59 17.97 -2.02
C LEU A 134 15.57 17.49 -0.99
N ASP A 135 15.03 18.42 -0.23
CA ASP A 135 13.90 18.19 0.66
C ASP A 135 12.65 18.85 0.08
N GLY A 136 11.48 18.30 0.34
CA GLY A 136 10.27 18.89 -0.20
C GLY A 136 9.00 18.26 0.30
N THR A 137 7.88 18.83 -0.15
CA THR A 137 6.55 18.34 0.15
C THR A 137 5.78 18.12 -1.15
N LEU A 138 5.18 16.96 -1.30
CA LEU A 138 4.20 16.68 -2.34
C LEU A 138 2.85 17.24 -1.89
N VAL A 139 2.29 18.15 -2.68
CA VAL A 139 1.02 18.81 -2.38
C VAL A 139 -0.03 18.46 -3.43
N ILE A 140 -1.30 18.35 -3.02
CA ILE A 140 -2.45 18.15 -3.90
C ILE A 140 -3.30 19.41 -3.85
N ASP A 141 -3.52 20.03 -5.02
CA ASP A 141 -4.25 21.30 -5.15
C ASP A 141 -3.76 22.36 -4.15
N GLY A 142 -2.44 22.44 -3.97
CA GLY A 142 -1.79 23.41 -3.08
C GLY A 142 -1.85 23.07 -1.59
N LYS A 143 -2.32 21.87 -1.21
CA LYS A 143 -2.39 21.42 0.19
C LYS A 143 -1.49 20.18 0.41
N PRO A 144 -0.79 20.08 1.54
CA PRO A 144 -0.06 18.86 1.90
C PRO A 144 -0.95 17.61 1.85
N LEU A 145 -0.36 16.45 1.58
CA LEU A 145 -1.09 15.19 1.68
C LEU A 145 -1.65 15.01 3.08
N SER A 146 -2.75 14.26 3.18
CA SER A 146 -3.35 13.89 4.46
C SER A 146 -3.82 12.44 4.38
N GLY A 147 -3.15 11.56 5.12
CA GLY A 147 -3.42 10.13 5.13
C GLY A 147 -3.32 9.50 3.75
N ALA A 148 -2.34 9.92 2.95
CA ALA A 148 -2.05 9.39 1.63
C ALA A 148 -0.56 9.46 1.36
N PHE A 149 -0.09 8.62 0.44
CA PHE A 149 1.32 8.53 0.09
C PHE A 149 1.54 8.94 -1.36
N GLY A 150 2.77 9.32 -1.66
CA GLY A 150 3.20 9.60 -3.02
C GLY A 150 4.56 9.03 -3.32
N LEU A 151 4.94 9.11 -4.58
CA LEU A 151 6.24 8.74 -5.11
C LEU A 151 6.90 9.94 -5.76
N ILE A 152 8.15 10.20 -5.43
CA ILE A 152 9.01 11.14 -6.14
C ILE A 152 10.17 10.35 -6.74
N THR A 153 10.45 10.59 -8.02
CA THR A 153 11.64 10.06 -8.69
C THR A 153 12.48 11.20 -9.27
N LEU A 154 13.79 11.00 -9.33
CA LEU A 154 14.73 11.93 -9.94
C LEU A 154 15.59 11.19 -10.96
N GLU A 155 15.58 11.66 -12.19
CA GLU A 155 16.42 11.19 -13.30
C GLU A 155 17.35 12.33 -13.72
N PRO A 156 18.69 12.15 -13.77
CA PRO A 156 19.58 13.16 -14.33
C PRO A 156 19.14 13.54 -15.76
N ALA A 157 19.01 14.84 -16.04
CA ALA A 157 18.56 15.33 -17.34
C ALA A 157 19.59 15.06 -18.46
N SER A 158 20.83 14.77 -18.08
CA SER A 158 21.92 14.45 -19.02
C SER A 158 22.82 13.36 -18.43
N GLY A 159 23.50 12.64 -19.32
CA GLY A 159 24.38 11.55 -18.93
C GLY A 159 23.69 10.20 -18.86
N LYS A 160 24.49 9.14 -18.65
CA LYS A 160 24.00 7.79 -18.46
C LYS A 160 24.00 7.49 -16.96
N TRP A 161 22.90 6.95 -16.46
CA TRP A 161 22.84 6.40 -15.10
C TRP A 161 22.66 4.88 -15.14
N LYS A 162 23.06 4.23 -14.07
CA LYS A 162 22.81 2.80 -13.90
C LYS A 162 21.45 2.63 -13.20
N PRO A 163 20.56 1.80 -13.74
CA PRO A 163 19.36 1.39 -13.03
C PRO A 163 19.72 0.80 -11.66
N ARG A 164 18.86 0.96 -10.68
CA ARG A 164 19.05 0.30 -9.39
C ARG A 164 18.92 -1.20 -9.54
N THR A 165 19.73 -1.95 -8.79
CA THR A 165 19.64 -3.40 -8.74
C THR A 165 18.26 -3.86 -8.25
N PRO A 166 17.65 -4.84 -8.91
CA PRO A 166 16.42 -5.47 -8.45
C PRO A 166 16.55 -5.98 -7.02
N LYS A 167 15.44 -5.95 -6.29
CA LYS A 167 15.40 -6.32 -4.86
C LYS A 167 14.30 -7.33 -4.59
N ARG A 168 14.48 -8.10 -3.53
CA ARG A 168 13.37 -8.83 -2.91
C ARG A 168 12.77 -7.97 -1.81
N ARG A 169 11.45 -7.85 -1.81
CA ARG A 169 10.67 -7.05 -0.85
C ARG A 169 9.48 -7.86 -0.36
N VAL A 170 8.86 -7.37 0.70
CA VAL A 170 7.69 -7.99 1.31
C VAL A 170 6.59 -6.95 1.48
N ILE A 171 5.37 -7.31 1.07
CA ILE A 171 4.14 -6.63 1.46
C ILE A 171 3.34 -7.65 2.28
N GLU A 172 3.21 -7.39 3.57
CA GLU A 172 2.47 -8.24 4.49
C GLU A 172 0.97 -8.07 4.31
N GLN A 173 0.23 -9.14 4.53
CA GLN A 173 -1.22 -9.11 4.70
C GLN A 173 -1.51 -9.32 6.19
N ARG A 174 -1.94 -8.25 6.85
CA ARG A 174 -2.18 -8.23 8.29
C ARG A 174 -3.35 -7.29 8.61
N ASN A 175 -4.26 -7.73 9.48
CA ASN A 175 -5.46 -6.98 9.86
C ASN A 175 -6.35 -6.60 8.67
N ARG A 176 -6.37 -7.42 7.61
CA ARG A 176 -7.04 -7.15 6.33
C ARG A 176 -6.52 -5.91 5.61
N GLU A 177 -5.22 -5.67 5.72
CA GLU A 177 -4.48 -4.60 5.06
C GLU A 177 -3.23 -5.14 4.37
N PHE A 178 -2.78 -4.44 3.34
CA PHE A 178 -1.46 -4.61 2.76
C PHE A 178 -0.48 -3.63 3.40
N LEU A 179 0.62 -4.11 3.96
CA LEU A 179 1.61 -3.30 4.67
C LEU A 179 3.02 -3.51 4.07
N PRO A 180 3.69 -2.46 3.61
CA PRO A 180 3.23 -1.06 3.54
C PRO A 180 2.17 -0.85 2.46
N HIS A 181 1.33 0.21 2.63
CA HIS A 181 0.30 0.57 1.66
C HIS A 181 0.86 1.04 0.31
N VAL A 182 1.99 1.74 0.30
CA VAL A 182 2.72 2.13 -0.91
C VAL A 182 4.17 1.67 -0.81
N MET A 183 4.66 0.99 -1.84
CA MET A 183 6.03 0.51 -1.94
C MET A 183 6.64 0.91 -3.30
N ALA A 184 7.89 1.35 -3.29
CA ALA A 184 8.65 1.56 -4.52
C ALA A 184 9.75 0.51 -4.65
N VAL A 185 9.88 -0.08 -5.85
CA VAL A 185 10.89 -1.10 -6.15
C VAL A 185 11.53 -0.84 -7.54
N PRO A 186 12.82 -1.14 -7.71
CA PRO A 186 13.43 -1.14 -9.05
C PRO A 186 12.77 -2.17 -9.98
N VAL A 187 12.77 -1.87 -11.29
CA VAL A 187 12.37 -2.85 -12.32
C VAL A 187 13.13 -4.17 -12.13
N GLY A 188 12.44 -5.30 -12.27
CA GLY A 188 12.99 -6.65 -12.06
C GLY A 188 12.91 -7.15 -10.62
N SER A 189 12.41 -6.34 -9.68
CA SER A 189 12.26 -6.74 -8.28
C SER A 189 11.14 -7.75 -8.09
N THR A 190 11.35 -8.66 -7.13
CA THR A 190 10.35 -9.62 -6.68
C THR A 190 9.76 -9.19 -5.34
N VAL A 191 8.44 -9.19 -5.24
CA VAL A 191 7.73 -8.92 -3.99
C VAL A 191 7.03 -10.19 -3.52
N SER A 192 7.24 -10.53 -2.26
CA SER A 192 6.58 -11.62 -1.56
C SER A 192 5.39 -11.08 -0.76
N PHE A 193 4.30 -11.82 -0.73
CA PHE A 193 3.04 -11.45 -0.09
C PHE A 193 2.63 -12.50 0.95
N PRO A 194 3.28 -12.54 2.13
CA PRO A 194 2.90 -13.45 3.20
C PRO A 194 1.55 -13.05 3.82
N ASN A 195 0.73 -14.07 4.12
CA ASN A 195 -0.51 -13.90 4.85
C ASN A 195 -0.30 -14.20 6.34
N PHE A 196 -0.37 -13.15 7.17
CA PHE A 196 -0.27 -13.24 8.63
C PHE A 196 -1.64 -13.18 9.33
N ASP A 197 -2.73 -13.01 8.58
CA ASP A 197 -4.08 -13.01 9.13
C ASP A 197 -4.60 -14.44 9.30
N THR A 198 -5.54 -14.63 10.20
CA THR A 198 -6.24 -15.89 10.42
C THR A 198 -7.29 -16.21 9.35
N VAL A 199 -7.50 -15.29 8.40
CA VAL A 199 -8.44 -15.40 7.29
C VAL A 199 -7.71 -15.58 5.97
N PHE A 200 -8.41 -16.06 4.96
CA PHE A 200 -7.88 -16.18 3.60
C PHE A 200 -7.75 -14.82 2.94
N HIS A 201 -6.72 -14.68 2.12
CA HIS A 201 -6.52 -13.52 1.27
C HIS A 201 -6.20 -13.93 -0.16
N ASN A 202 -6.32 -12.94 -1.04
CA ASN A 202 -5.90 -13.00 -2.42
C ASN A 202 -5.12 -11.74 -2.74
N VAL A 203 -4.13 -11.84 -3.61
CA VAL A 203 -3.42 -10.67 -4.15
C VAL A 203 -3.56 -10.68 -5.66
N PHE A 204 -4.14 -9.63 -6.20
CA PHE A 204 -4.29 -9.46 -7.64
C PHE A 204 -4.03 -8.01 -8.06
N SER A 205 -3.80 -7.82 -9.36
CA SER A 205 -3.77 -6.53 -10.02
C SER A 205 -4.41 -6.62 -11.40
N THR A 206 -5.18 -5.60 -11.76
CA THR A 206 -5.69 -5.38 -13.12
C THR A 206 -4.95 -4.26 -13.84
N SER A 207 -3.89 -3.71 -13.24
CA SER A 207 -3.09 -2.63 -13.83
C SER A 207 -2.46 -3.12 -15.16
N PRO A 208 -2.58 -2.36 -16.27
CA PRO A 208 -2.14 -2.83 -17.59
C PRO A 208 -0.65 -3.19 -17.67
N LEU A 209 0.17 -2.58 -16.82
CA LEU A 209 1.62 -2.81 -16.77
C LEU A 209 2.04 -3.99 -15.89
N GLY A 210 1.11 -4.55 -15.12
CA GLY A 210 1.40 -5.63 -14.19
C GLY A 210 0.14 -6.36 -13.73
N ALA A 211 -0.67 -6.85 -14.69
CA ALA A 211 -1.84 -7.66 -14.38
C ALA A 211 -1.42 -9.05 -13.93
N PHE A 212 -1.92 -9.48 -12.78
CA PHE A 212 -1.69 -10.82 -12.22
C PHE A 212 -2.76 -11.18 -11.20
N ASP A 213 -2.83 -12.46 -10.88
CA ASP A 213 -3.64 -13.01 -9.80
C ASP A 213 -2.89 -14.17 -9.15
N LEU A 214 -2.58 -14.03 -7.88
CA LEU A 214 -1.87 -15.08 -7.12
C LEU A 214 -2.82 -16.13 -6.55
N GLY A 215 -4.12 -16.01 -6.77
CA GLY A 215 -5.12 -16.89 -6.18
C GLY A 215 -5.29 -16.65 -4.68
N ILE A 216 -6.11 -17.50 -4.05
CA ILE A 216 -6.43 -17.41 -2.62
C ILE A 216 -5.48 -18.31 -1.84
N TYR A 217 -5.04 -17.85 -0.65
CA TYR A 217 -4.18 -18.59 0.24
C TYR A 217 -4.40 -18.22 1.71
N LYS A 218 -4.07 -19.16 2.58
CA LYS A 218 -4.35 -19.09 4.03
C LYS A 218 -3.19 -18.50 4.82
N VAL A 219 -3.40 -18.34 6.11
CA VAL A 219 -2.39 -17.94 7.09
C VAL A 219 -1.11 -18.79 6.98
N GLY A 220 0.05 -18.15 7.10
CA GLY A 220 1.37 -18.80 7.03
C GLY A 220 1.84 -19.18 5.63
N GLU A 221 1.04 -18.88 4.58
CA GLU A 221 1.46 -19.03 3.19
C GLU A 221 1.92 -17.68 2.63
N ALA A 222 2.85 -17.74 1.66
CA ALA A 222 3.31 -16.58 0.91
C ALA A 222 3.32 -16.90 -0.58
N ARG A 223 3.06 -15.87 -1.39
CA ARG A 223 3.18 -15.94 -2.84
C ARG A 223 4.01 -14.78 -3.34
N GLU A 224 4.63 -14.92 -4.51
CA GLU A 224 5.57 -13.93 -5.04
C GLU A 224 5.20 -13.52 -6.46
N PHE A 225 5.54 -12.28 -6.80
CA PHE A 225 5.44 -11.78 -8.16
C PHE A 225 6.66 -10.91 -8.50
N THR A 226 7.18 -11.03 -9.73
CA THR A 226 8.32 -10.25 -10.23
C THR A 226 7.83 -9.16 -11.18
N PHE A 227 8.16 -7.91 -10.83
CA PHE A 227 7.72 -6.71 -11.55
C PHE A 227 8.76 -6.29 -12.60
N THR A 228 8.49 -6.56 -13.86
CA THR A 228 9.43 -6.37 -14.98
C THR A 228 9.20 -5.11 -15.80
N LYS A 229 8.09 -4.38 -15.58
CA LYS A 229 7.74 -3.17 -16.33
C LYS A 229 7.58 -2.00 -15.38
N GLU A 230 8.14 -0.84 -15.74
CA GLU A 230 7.96 0.41 -15.00
C GLU A 230 6.50 0.85 -14.98
N GLY A 231 6.04 1.36 -13.85
CA GLY A 231 4.70 1.94 -13.69
C GLY A 231 4.14 1.79 -12.29
N ILE A 232 2.94 2.32 -12.09
CA ILE A 232 2.19 2.19 -10.85
C ILE A 232 1.22 1.02 -10.98
N ILE A 233 1.35 0.08 -10.09
CA ILE A 233 0.56 -1.14 -10.04
C ILE A 233 -0.28 -1.12 -8.78
N ARG A 234 -1.60 -1.12 -8.95
CA ARG A 234 -2.54 -1.20 -7.84
C ARG A 234 -2.81 -2.65 -7.51
N LEU A 235 -2.69 -2.99 -6.23
CA LEU A 235 -3.05 -4.29 -5.67
C LEU A 235 -4.46 -4.27 -5.11
N GLY A 236 -5.11 -5.42 -5.09
CA GLY A 236 -6.39 -5.64 -4.45
C GLY A 236 -6.52 -7.06 -3.88
N CYS A 237 -7.52 -7.23 -3.03
CA CYS A 237 -7.97 -8.53 -2.54
C CYS A 237 -9.44 -8.71 -2.91
N ASN A 238 -9.83 -9.83 -3.54
CA ASN A 238 -11.23 -10.07 -3.92
C ASN A 238 -12.13 -10.40 -2.73
N LEU A 239 -11.55 -10.86 -1.63
CA LEU A 239 -12.29 -11.27 -0.43
C LEU A 239 -12.64 -10.07 0.46
N HIS A 240 -11.80 -9.02 0.46
CA HIS A 240 -11.93 -7.86 1.35
C HIS A 240 -11.83 -6.58 0.53
N ALA A 241 -12.96 -5.92 0.29
CA ALA A 241 -13.07 -4.77 -0.62
C ALA A 241 -12.15 -3.59 -0.27
N ASN A 242 -11.83 -3.41 1.01
CA ASN A 242 -10.99 -2.31 1.49
C ASN A 242 -9.48 -2.61 1.43
N MET A 243 -9.07 -3.86 1.12
CA MET A 243 -7.66 -4.20 0.98
C MET A 243 -7.12 -3.72 -0.37
N SER A 244 -6.36 -2.65 -0.34
CA SER A 244 -5.65 -2.14 -1.50
C SER A 244 -4.26 -1.64 -1.12
N ALA A 245 -3.34 -1.65 -2.09
CA ALA A 245 -2.00 -1.09 -1.97
C ALA A 245 -1.47 -0.70 -3.35
N TYR A 246 -0.31 -0.05 -3.39
CA TYR A 246 0.33 0.33 -4.63
C TYR A 246 1.80 -0.10 -4.65
N ILE A 247 2.24 -0.64 -5.78
CA ILE A 247 3.65 -0.88 -6.06
C ILE A 247 4.06 0.03 -7.20
N ALA A 248 4.98 0.94 -6.90
CA ALA A 248 5.64 1.77 -7.89
C ALA A 248 6.90 1.05 -8.39
N VAL A 249 6.88 0.57 -9.60
CA VAL A 249 8.05 -0.04 -10.25
C VAL A 249 8.81 1.04 -10.98
N VAL A 250 10.06 1.29 -10.59
CA VAL A 250 10.82 2.46 -11.03
C VAL A 250 12.12 2.07 -11.74
N SER A 251 12.45 2.79 -12.80
CA SER A 251 13.75 2.73 -13.48
C SER A 251 14.71 3.83 -13.02
N ALA A 252 14.18 4.91 -12.42
CA ALA A 252 14.94 6.06 -11.98
C ALA A 252 16.04 5.68 -10.96
N PRO A 253 17.22 6.31 -11.03
CA PRO A 253 18.34 6.03 -10.12
C PRO A 253 18.08 6.53 -8.70
N ALA A 254 17.24 7.54 -8.52
CA ALA A 254 16.81 8.04 -7.22
C ALA A 254 15.29 8.10 -7.12
N TYR A 255 14.74 7.56 -6.04
CA TYR A 255 13.32 7.57 -5.76
C TYR A 255 13.06 7.48 -4.27
N VAL A 256 11.93 8.02 -3.84
CA VAL A 256 11.45 7.97 -2.45
C VAL A 256 9.92 7.91 -2.43
N VAL A 257 9.36 7.14 -1.51
CA VAL A 257 7.95 7.22 -1.13
C VAL A 257 7.84 8.29 -0.04
N THR A 258 6.87 9.20 -0.17
CA THR A 258 6.65 10.26 0.82
C THR A 258 6.11 9.67 2.12
N ASP A 259 6.15 10.44 3.19
CA ASP A 259 5.32 10.16 4.35
C ASP A 259 3.83 10.48 4.07
N ASP A 260 2.96 10.27 5.06
CA ASP A 260 1.52 10.50 4.99
C ASP A 260 1.11 11.98 4.92
N LYS A 261 2.09 12.90 5.06
CA LYS A 261 1.94 14.35 4.90
C LYS A 261 2.54 14.87 3.60
N GLY A 262 3.13 13.98 2.80
CA GLY A 262 3.77 14.30 1.54
C GLY A 262 5.24 14.69 1.65
N ALA A 263 5.85 14.67 2.83
CA ALA A 263 7.25 15.03 2.96
C ALA A 263 8.18 13.99 2.35
N PHE A 264 9.23 14.46 1.69
CA PHE A 264 10.26 13.62 1.08
C PHE A 264 11.65 14.26 1.20
N ALA A 265 12.69 13.42 1.13
CA ALA A 265 14.07 13.86 1.15
C ALA A 265 14.99 12.99 0.29
N PHE A 266 15.85 13.63 -0.49
CA PHE A 266 16.96 13.02 -1.20
C PHE A 266 18.28 13.56 -0.64
N LYS A 267 19.22 12.66 -0.41
CA LYS A 267 20.59 13.00 0.02
C LYS A 267 21.61 12.55 -1.02
N HIS A 268 22.79 13.13 -0.98
CA HIS A 268 23.92 12.74 -1.83
C HIS A 268 23.62 12.82 -3.34
N LEU A 269 22.91 13.88 -3.77
CA LEU A 269 22.66 14.14 -5.17
C LEU A 269 23.84 14.87 -5.79
N ALA A 270 24.27 14.47 -6.98
CA ALA A 270 25.22 15.27 -7.77
C ALA A 270 24.53 16.59 -8.17
N PRO A 271 25.21 17.75 -8.09
CA PRO A 271 24.67 18.99 -8.61
C PRO A 271 24.42 18.90 -10.11
N GLY A 272 23.29 19.45 -10.57
CA GLY A 272 22.88 19.35 -11.98
C GLY A 272 21.40 19.47 -12.20
N ARG A 273 20.98 19.33 -13.46
CA ARG A 273 19.56 19.29 -13.83
C ARG A 273 19.02 17.86 -13.75
N TYR A 274 17.81 17.74 -13.23
CA TYR A 274 17.08 16.48 -13.10
C TYR A 274 15.67 16.62 -13.65
N ARG A 275 15.14 15.54 -14.19
CA ARG A 275 13.72 15.33 -14.41
C ARG A 275 13.13 14.74 -13.14
N LEU A 276 12.30 15.53 -12.45
CA LEU A 276 11.48 15.07 -11.34
C LEU A 276 10.18 14.55 -11.89
N LYS A 277 9.77 13.34 -11.45
CA LYS A 277 8.41 12.83 -11.66
C LYS A 277 7.77 12.62 -10.29
N ALA A 278 6.51 13.01 -10.17
CA ALA A 278 5.74 12.85 -8.94
C ALA A 278 4.38 12.21 -9.21
N TRP A 279 3.96 11.36 -8.30
CA TRP A 279 2.66 10.71 -8.30
C TRP A 279 2.15 10.58 -6.86
N SER A 280 0.84 10.59 -6.68
CA SER A 280 0.16 10.19 -5.45
C SER A 280 -1.02 9.30 -5.78
N GLU A 281 -1.38 8.41 -4.85
CA GLU A 281 -2.60 7.60 -4.96
C GLU A 281 -3.89 8.42 -5.07
N LYS A 282 -3.84 9.71 -4.68
CA LYS A 282 -4.93 10.69 -4.82
C LYS A 282 -4.76 11.62 -6.01
N SER A 283 -3.72 11.48 -6.82
CA SER A 283 -3.50 12.33 -7.99
C SER A 283 -4.16 11.76 -9.24
N LYS A 284 -4.71 12.64 -10.07
CA LYS A 284 -5.31 12.28 -11.36
C LYS A 284 -4.32 11.60 -12.30
N ALA A 285 -3.08 12.09 -12.33
CA ALA A 285 -2.00 11.56 -13.15
C ALA A 285 -0.64 11.92 -12.54
N PRO A 286 0.42 11.18 -12.89
CA PRO A 286 1.79 11.61 -12.59
C PRO A 286 2.10 12.94 -13.29
N ILE A 287 2.93 13.76 -12.66
CA ILE A 287 3.52 14.94 -13.29
C ILE A 287 5.01 14.73 -13.57
N SER A 288 5.57 15.59 -14.44
CA SER A 288 7.00 15.61 -14.71
C SER A 288 7.45 17.06 -14.88
N GLU A 289 8.51 17.47 -14.15
CA GLU A 289 9.09 18.81 -14.21
C GLU A 289 10.63 18.75 -14.15
N ASP A 290 11.28 19.80 -14.62
CA ASP A 290 12.73 19.93 -14.54
C ASP A 290 13.12 20.68 -13.27
N VAL A 291 14.05 20.12 -12.51
CA VAL A 291 14.59 20.72 -11.30
C VAL A 291 16.11 20.83 -11.38
N THR A 292 16.67 21.87 -10.76
CA THR A 292 18.12 22.04 -10.68
C THR A 292 18.58 21.88 -9.25
N ILE A 293 19.41 20.87 -9.03
CA ILE A 293 20.07 20.63 -7.74
C ILE A 293 21.37 21.41 -7.68
N ARG A 294 21.49 22.28 -6.70
CA ARG A 294 22.72 23.02 -6.38
C ARG A 294 23.45 22.33 -5.25
N VAL A 295 24.72 22.69 -5.08
CA VAL A 295 25.51 22.27 -3.92
C VAL A 295 24.82 22.69 -2.63
N GLY A 296 24.80 21.79 -1.64
CA GLY A 296 24.15 22.03 -0.36
C GLY A 296 22.65 21.71 -0.36
N LYS A 297 21.89 22.42 0.47
CA LYS A 297 20.46 22.17 0.64
C LYS A 297 19.63 22.83 -0.45
N ASN A 298 18.71 22.07 -1.03
CA ASN A 298 17.69 22.55 -1.96
C ASN A 298 16.31 22.15 -1.38
N SER A 299 15.28 22.96 -1.66
CA SER A 299 13.90 22.68 -1.23
C SER A 299 12.91 22.98 -2.35
N ILE A 300 11.84 22.16 -2.44
CA ILE A 300 10.79 22.33 -3.44
C ILE A 300 9.46 21.77 -2.93
N ASP A 301 8.35 22.46 -3.21
CA ASP A 301 7.01 21.89 -3.11
C ASP A 301 6.57 21.43 -4.50
N VAL A 302 6.13 20.17 -4.58
CA VAL A 302 5.74 19.53 -5.85
C VAL A 302 4.24 19.40 -5.90
N GLY A 303 3.60 20.12 -6.81
CA GLY A 303 2.14 20.15 -6.93
C GLY A 303 1.60 19.11 -7.91
N VAL A 304 0.64 18.30 -7.48
CA VAL A 304 -0.16 17.42 -8.34
C VAL A 304 -1.64 17.80 -8.26
N ALA A 305 -2.39 17.60 -9.36
CA ALA A 305 -3.82 17.79 -9.35
C ALA A 305 -4.52 16.60 -8.71
N ALA A 306 -5.53 16.86 -7.88
CA ALA A 306 -6.36 15.82 -7.31
C ALA A 306 -7.08 15.01 -8.40
N ASP A 307 -7.19 13.71 -8.19
CA ASP A 307 -8.20 12.92 -8.89
C ASP A 307 -9.59 13.29 -8.34
N ALA A 308 -10.59 13.28 -9.20
CA ALA A 308 -11.97 13.34 -8.71
C ALA A 308 -12.16 12.19 -7.71
N PRO A 309 -12.96 12.40 -6.61
CA PRO A 309 -13.21 11.34 -5.66
C PRO A 309 -13.60 10.07 -6.42
N GLY A 310 -12.65 9.16 -6.54
CA GLY A 310 -12.82 7.96 -7.33
C GLY A 310 -13.98 7.17 -6.75
N GLY A 311 -14.93 6.76 -7.60
CA GLY A 311 -15.88 5.75 -7.23
C GLY A 311 -15.15 4.50 -6.74
N PRO A 312 -15.83 3.56 -6.10
CA PRO A 312 -15.24 2.33 -5.63
C PRO A 312 -14.46 1.67 -6.77
N SER A 313 -13.22 1.27 -6.46
CA SER A 313 -12.36 0.65 -7.46
C SER A 313 -13.00 -0.59 -8.03
N PRO A 314 -12.90 -0.81 -9.34
CA PRO A 314 -13.37 -2.04 -9.92
C PRO A 314 -12.65 -3.23 -9.27
N ASP A 315 -13.38 -4.30 -9.02
CA ASP A 315 -12.79 -5.59 -8.75
C ASP A 315 -12.04 -6.11 -10.01
N LYS A 316 -11.37 -7.24 -9.92
CA LYS A 316 -10.66 -7.82 -11.08
C LYS A 316 -11.56 -8.19 -12.24
N PHE A 317 -12.87 -8.13 -12.09
CA PHE A 317 -13.89 -8.48 -13.07
C PHE A 317 -14.62 -7.26 -13.61
N GLY A 318 -14.22 -6.04 -13.21
CA GLY A 318 -14.83 -4.79 -13.65
C GLY A 318 -16.11 -4.41 -12.87
N GLY A 319 -16.49 -5.19 -11.87
CA GLY A 319 -17.58 -4.83 -10.95
C GLY A 319 -17.20 -3.65 -10.04
N LYS A 320 -18.18 -2.83 -9.64
CA LYS A 320 -17.97 -1.79 -8.62
C LYS A 320 -17.94 -2.46 -7.25
N ARG A 321 -16.96 -2.11 -6.43
CA ARG A 321 -16.87 -2.55 -5.02
C ARG A 321 -17.63 -1.62 -4.12
#